data_6d1de33372828e7966a7c32c09b5eaaa
#
_entry.id   6d1de33372828e7966a7c32c09b5eaaa
#
_cell.length_a   1.000
_cell.length_b   1.000
_cell.length_c   1.000
_cell.angle_alpha   90.00
_cell.angle_beta   90.00
_cell.angle_gamma   90.00
#
_symmetry.space_group_name_H-M   'P 1'
#
loop_
_entity.id
_entity.type
_entity.pdbx_description
1 polymer ?
#
loop_
_entity_poly.entity_id
_entity_poly.type
_entity_poly.pdbx_seq_one_letter_code
_entity_poly.pdbx_strand_id
1 'polypeptide(L)'
;MKNLKWKKAGSAVLATALAGSMVLPATAYAQGEIVQLEGGTSTQTNTAPEQVFLNKYSGTVRTQNFNDNWKFYLGDASGAQTPAFDDSSWDQVNLPHDYSIDQKYSQKMEAESGYLPGGTGWYRKNFTVDESLKGKRISIDFGGVYMNATIYVNGKKLGTHPNGYTPFSFDITDNVKFGKENVIAVKVDHQTPSSRFYSGSGIYRDVDFVVTDTVHVDKNGTKIETPDLKDHADGNNVAVKVKTTVVNESENNASVKVKHTIYPKNGTAEQAVGTFETEVATVDKGKSKDVQADFTVHD
;
A
#
# COMPACT_ATOMS: atom_id res chain seq x y z
N MET A 1 23.73 -53.27 -3.58
CA MET A 1 23.62 -52.01 -4.31
C MET A 1 22.39 -52.10 -5.22
N LYS A 2 21.27 -51.52 -4.80
CA LYS A 2 20.04 -51.42 -5.62
C LYS A 2 19.64 -49.97 -5.63
N ASN A 3 19.64 -49.37 -6.81
CA ASN A 3 19.26 -47.99 -7.08
C ASN A 3 17.76 -47.80 -6.81
N LEU A 4 17.43 -46.94 -5.85
CA LEU A 4 16.07 -46.51 -5.61
C LEU A 4 15.82 -45.27 -6.45
N LYS A 5 15.03 -45.41 -7.54
CA LYS A 5 14.55 -44.29 -8.33
C LYS A 5 13.40 -43.61 -7.58
N TRP A 6 13.61 -42.38 -7.18
CA TRP A 6 12.53 -41.51 -6.69
C TRP A 6 11.67 -41.08 -7.85
N LYS A 7 10.43 -41.52 -7.85
CA LYS A 7 9.38 -40.93 -8.70
C LYS A 7 9.05 -39.55 -8.15
N LYS A 8 9.09 -38.55 -9.00
CA LYS A 8 8.59 -37.20 -8.69
C LYS A 8 7.08 -37.32 -8.41
N ALA A 9 6.69 -37.14 -7.16
CA ALA A 9 5.31 -36.93 -6.79
C ALA A 9 4.90 -35.53 -7.24
N GLY A 10 3.71 -35.42 -7.80
CA GLY A 10 3.15 -34.20 -8.35
C GLY A 10 3.04 -33.08 -7.30
N SER A 11 3.24 -31.87 -7.76
CA SER A 11 3.05 -30.65 -6.98
C SER A 11 1.58 -30.53 -6.57
N ALA A 12 1.30 -30.61 -5.29
CA ALA A 12 0.01 -30.26 -4.75
C ALA A 12 -0.25 -28.77 -5.02
N VAL A 13 -1.25 -28.45 -5.80
CA VAL A 13 -1.72 -27.10 -6.07
C VAL A 13 -2.47 -26.61 -4.82
N LEU A 14 -1.86 -25.75 -4.06
CA LEU A 14 -2.55 -25.06 -2.98
C LEU A 14 -3.34 -23.91 -3.62
N ALA A 15 -4.63 -24.08 -3.78
CA ALA A 15 -5.52 -23.01 -4.24
C ALA A 15 -5.57 -21.92 -3.17
N THR A 16 -5.10 -20.72 -3.50
CA THR A 16 -5.26 -19.55 -2.64
C THR A 16 -6.47 -18.78 -3.14
N ALA A 17 -7.57 -18.81 -2.38
CA ALA A 17 -8.75 -18.04 -2.68
C ALA A 17 -8.45 -16.55 -2.49
N LEU A 18 -8.52 -15.77 -3.56
CA LEU A 18 -8.39 -14.31 -3.54
C LEU A 18 -9.75 -13.73 -3.93
N ALA A 19 -10.47 -13.24 -2.93
CA ALA A 19 -11.65 -12.43 -3.19
C ALA A 19 -11.26 -11.12 -3.88
N GLY A 20 -12.07 -10.68 -4.83
CA GLY A 20 -11.80 -9.57 -5.72
C GLY A 20 -11.73 -8.19 -5.10
N SER A 21 -10.79 -7.99 -4.24
CA SER A 21 -10.05 -6.78 -4.03
C SER A 21 -8.60 -7.24 -3.97
N MET A 22 -7.90 -7.19 -5.13
CA MET A 22 -6.53 -7.62 -5.20
C MET A 22 -5.69 -6.88 -4.17
N VAL A 23 -5.33 -7.55 -3.10
CA VAL A 23 -4.04 -7.34 -2.49
C VAL A 23 -3.08 -8.24 -3.28
N LEU A 24 -2.48 -7.71 -4.32
CA LEU A 24 -1.34 -8.35 -4.93
C LEU A 24 -0.22 -8.42 -3.90
N PRO A 25 0.42 -9.58 -3.70
CA PRO A 25 1.69 -9.60 -3.01
C PRO A 25 2.66 -8.69 -3.80
N ALA A 26 3.50 -7.96 -3.08
CA ALA A 26 4.43 -6.95 -3.60
C ALA A 26 5.49 -7.51 -4.56
N THR A 27 5.09 -8.01 -5.73
CA THR A 27 5.98 -8.41 -6.83
C THR A 27 5.26 -8.47 -8.18
N ALA A 28 4.25 -7.62 -8.41
CA ALA A 28 3.77 -7.40 -9.77
C ALA A 28 4.36 -6.07 -10.27
N TYR A 29 5.50 -6.11 -10.92
CA TYR A 29 6.01 -4.99 -11.70
C TYR A 29 5.07 -4.78 -12.89
N ALA A 30 4.25 -3.75 -12.87
CA ALA A 30 3.63 -3.23 -14.07
C ALA A 30 4.73 -2.48 -14.84
N GLN A 31 5.21 -3.03 -15.95
CA GLN A 31 6.00 -2.28 -16.92
C GLN A 31 5.11 -1.19 -17.52
N GLY A 32 5.28 0.04 -17.06
CA GLY A 32 4.70 1.21 -17.70
C GLY A 32 5.51 1.53 -18.96
N GLU A 33 4.84 1.56 -20.10
CA GLU A 33 5.41 2.03 -21.35
C GLU A 33 5.76 3.52 -21.22
N ILE A 34 7.05 3.85 -21.34
CA ILE A 34 7.52 5.24 -21.34
C ILE A 34 7.27 5.79 -22.73
N VAL A 35 6.30 6.69 -22.87
CA VAL A 35 6.15 7.50 -24.08
C VAL A 35 7.21 8.58 -24.05
N GLN A 36 8.29 8.44 -24.85
CA GLN A 36 9.23 9.52 -25.12
C GLN A 36 8.55 10.58 -26.00
N LEU A 37 8.41 11.78 -25.47
CA LEU A 37 8.14 12.96 -26.28
C LEU A 37 9.47 13.53 -26.75
N GLU A 38 9.73 13.47 -28.05
CA GLU A 38 10.91 14.07 -28.67
C GLU A 38 10.78 15.60 -28.76
N GLY A 39 11.87 16.30 -28.44
CA GLY A 39 12.25 17.59 -29.02
C GLY A 39 11.87 18.86 -28.26
N GLY A 40 12.70 19.24 -27.30
CA GLY A 40 12.80 20.60 -26.79
C GLY A 40 14.12 20.78 -26.05
N THR A 41 15.04 21.57 -26.64
CA THR A 41 16.26 22.02 -25.97
C THR A 41 15.91 22.86 -24.74
N SER A 42 15.99 22.29 -23.55
CA SER A 42 15.90 23.03 -22.29
C SER A 42 17.15 22.74 -21.44
N THR A 43 17.74 23.79 -20.93
CA THR A 43 18.71 23.80 -19.84
C THR A 43 18.33 22.83 -18.76
N GLN A 44 19.12 21.77 -18.54
CA GLN A 44 18.91 20.78 -17.51
C GLN A 44 19.05 21.42 -16.13
N THR A 45 17.94 21.76 -15.52
CA THR A 45 17.81 21.76 -14.07
C THR A 45 17.58 20.30 -13.65
N ASN A 46 18.46 19.78 -12.83
CA ASN A 46 18.47 18.37 -12.38
C ASN A 46 17.36 18.13 -11.32
N THR A 47 16.10 18.38 -11.69
CA THR A 47 14.93 18.06 -10.88
C THR A 47 14.32 16.77 -11.44
N ALA A 48 14.25 15.73 -10.59
CA ALA A 48 13.51 14.52 -10.95
C ALA A 48 12.08 14.89 -11.37
N PRO A 49 11.51 14.24 -12.40
CA PRO A 49 10.17 14.57 -12.87
C PRO A 49 9.15 14.36 -11.75
N GLU A 50 8.27 15.33 -11.59
CA GLU A 50 7.15 15.25 -10.65
C GLU A 50 6.28 14.04 -10.96
N GLN A 51 5.93 13.27 -9.93
CA GLN A 51 5.04 12.13 -10.11
C GLN A 51 3.58 12.59 -10.23
N VAL A 52 2.95 12.31 -11.37
CA VAL A 52 1.52 12.60 -11.61
C VAL A 52 0.70 11.33 -11.40
N PHE A 53 -0.27 11.39 -10.50
CA PHE A 53 -1.20 10.29 -10.25
C PHE A 53 -2.44 10.44 -11.11
N LEU A 54 -2.53 9.58 -12.11
CA LEU A 54 -3.62 9.54 -13.09
C LEU A 54 -4.76 8.65 -12.61
N ASN A 55 -5.96 8.87 -13.16
CA ASN A 55 -7.07 7.97 -12.99
C ASN A 55 -6.84 6.69 -13.81
N LYS A 56 -6.05 5.78 -13.27
CA LYS A 56 -5.85 4.43 -13.81
C LYS A 56 -6.85 3.43 -13.22
N TYR A 57 -7.88 3.92 -12.54
CA TYR A 57 -8.87 3.09 -11.89
C TYR A 57 -9.75 2.40 -12.94
N SER A 58 -9.53 1.11 -13.12
CA SER A 58 -10.34 0.22 -13.96
C SER A 58 -11.10 -0.81 -13.11
N GLY A 59 -11.75 -0.36 -12.04
CA GLY A 59 -12.55 -1.19 -11.15
C GLY A 59 -11.78 -2.16 -10.25
N THR A 60 -10.58 -2.59 -10.65
CA THR A 60 -9.77 -3.58 -9.92
C THR A 60 -8.43 -3.04 -9.43
N VAL A 61 -7.84 -2.05 -10.11
CA VAL A 61 -6.54 -1.45 -9.72
C VAL A 61 -6.79 -0.11 -9.05
N ARG A 62 -6.61 -0.05 -7.74
CA ARG A 62 -6.78 1.17 -6.94
C ARG A 62 -5.50 1.67 -6.29
N THR A 63 -4.41 0.92 -6.44
CA THR A 63 -3.13 1.22 -5.79
C THR A 63 -2.10 1.61 -6.84
N GLN A 64 -1.36 2.68 -6.60
CA GLN A 64 -0.24 3.13 -7.40
C GLN A 64 0.98 3.32 -6.50
N ASN A 65 2.15 2.94 -7.02
CA ASN A 65 3.40 3.08 -6.30
C ASN A 65 3.68 4.54 -5.93
N PHE A 66 4.12 4.78 -4.69
CA PHE A 66 4.47 6.11 -4.18
C PHE A 66 5.92 6.18 -3.67
N ASN A 67 6.75 5.18 -3.96
CA ASN A 67 8.09 5.00 -3.38
C ASN A 67 9.16 5.91 -3.98
N ASP A 68 8.99 6.39 -5.21
CA ASP A 68 10.07 7.06 -5.93
C ASP A 68 10.19 8.54 -5.59
N ASN A 69 11.40 9.09 -5.76
CA ASN A 69 11.68 10.53 -5.74
C ASN A 69 11.28 11.25 -4.45
N TRP A 70 11.59 10.68 -3.31
CA TRP A 70 11.50 11.37 -2.03
C TRP A 70 12.75 12.20 -1.77
N LYS A 71 12.60 13.27 -1.03
CA LYS A 71 13.69 14.03 -0.43
C LYS A 71 13.82 13.60 1.03
N PHE A 72 15.06 13.43 1.51
CA PHE A 72 15.36 13.02 2.88
C PHE A 72 16.36 13.95 3.55
N TYR A 73 16.17 14.21 4.82
CA TYR A 73 17.10 14.96 5.67
C TYR A 73 17.18 14.30 7.05
N LEU A 74 18.40 13.98 7.46
CA LEU A 74 18.67 13.46 8.80
C LEU A 74 18.90 14.64 9.76
N GLY A 75 17.99 14.82 10.70
CA GLY A 75 17.96 15.93 11.64
C GLY A 75 16.57 16.53 11.81
N ASP A 76 16.43 17.48 12.74
CA ASP A 76 15.18 18.22 12.84
C ASP A 76 15.22 19.46 11.92
N ALA A 77 14.18 19.61 11.12
CA ALA A 77 14.03 20.70 10.16
C ALA A 77 12.74 21.48 10.46
N SER A 78 12.87 22.57 11.20
CA SER A 78 11.73 23.41 11.55
C SER A 78 11.08 23.99 10.29
N GLY A 79 9.75 23.82 10.15
CA GLY A 79 8.99 24.29 9.01
C GLY A 79 8.95 23.33 7.82
N ALA A 80 9.62 22.18 7.88
CA ALA A 80 9.68 21.19 6.79
C ALA A 80 8.32 20.64 6.37
N GLN A 81 7.29 20.78 7.18
CA GLN A 81 5.91 20.42 6.82
C GLN A 81 5.26 21.38 5.83
N THR A 82 5.80 22.61 5.68
CA THR A 82 5.17 23.63 4.83
C THR A 82 5.49 23.43 3.33
N PRO A 83 4.55 23.71 2.42
CA PRO A 83 4.81 23.58 0.99
C PRO A 83 5.97 24.45 0.48
N ALA A 84 6.15 25.65 1.04
CA ALA A 84 7.17 26.60 0.60
C ALA A 84 8.57 26.33 1.22
N PHE A 85 8.74 25.26 1.99
CA PHE A 85 10.04 24.91 2.56
C PHE A 85 11.02 24.52 1.43
N ASP A 86 12.23 25.08 1.48
CA ASP A 86 13.28 24.76 0.52
C ASP A 86 14.00 23.46 0.93
N ASP A 87 13.73 22.40 0.21
CA ASP A 87 14.37 21.08 0.36
C ASP A 87 15.37 20.76 -0.76
N SER A 88 15.85 21.77 -1.48
CA SER A 88 16.75 21.60 -2.62
C SER A 88 18.09 20.95 -2.26
N SER A 89 18.54 21.15 -1.01
CA SER A 89 19.78 20.58 -0.46
C SER A 89 19.61 19.19 0.16
N TRP A 90 18.39 18.63 0.20
CA TRP A 90 18.12 17.32 0.78
C TRP A 90 18.52 16.19 -0.15
N ASP A 91 18.91 15.05 0.41
CA ASP A 91 19.22 13.87 -0.37
C ASP A 91 17.98 13.32 -1.08
N GLN A 92 18.16 12.88 -2.32
CA GLN A 92 17.10 12.17 -3.04
C GLN A 92 17.18 10.69 -2.74
N VAL A 93 16.05 10.10 -2.29
CA VAL A 93 15.94 8.68 -1.93
C VAL A 93 14.71 8.06 -2.55
N ASN A 94 14.77 6.75 -2.76
CA ASN A 94 13.59 5.93 -3.04
C ASN A 94 13.27 5.07 -1.81
N LEU A 95 12.00 4.76 -1.63
CA LEU A 95 11.55 3.85 -0.59
C LEU A 95 11.54 2.40 -1.09
N PRO A 96 11.73 1.42 -0.23
CA PRO A 96 12.02 1.51 1.22
C PRO A 96 13.38 2.16 1.53
N HIS A 97 13.45 2.94 2.61
CA HIS A 97 14.66 3.63 3.04
C HIS A 97 14.85 3.52 4.55
N ASP A 98 16.02 3.07 4.96
CA ASP A 98 16.45 2.95 6.37
C ASP A 98 17.69 3.79 6.61
N TYR A 99 17.53 4.97 7.22
CA TYR A 99 18.65 5.88 7.43
C TYR A 99 19.58 5.49 8.59
N SER A 100 19.26 4.45 9.37
CA SER A 100 20.20 3.96 10.37
C SER A 100 21.39 3.28 9.74
N ILE A 101 21.18 2.52 8.66
CA ILE A 101 22.28 1.78 7.99
C ILE A 101 23.27 2.70 7.28
N ASP A 102 22.86 3.93 6.96
CA ASP A 102 23.73 4.93 6.33
C ASP A 102 24.61 5.67 7.34
N GLN A 103 24.35 5.47 8.64
CA GLN A 103 25.10 6.12 9.71
C GLN A 103 26.28 5.25 10.18
N LYS A 104 27.26 5.89 10.80
CA LYS A 104 28.41 5.18 11.38
C LYS A 104 28.04 4.52 12.70
N TYR A 105 28.53 3.30 12.90
CA TYR A 105 28.43 2.63 14.18
C TYR A 105 29.03 3.49 15.31
N SER A 106 28.38 3.48 16.46
CA SER A 106 28.82 4.21 17.65
C SER A 106 28.72 3.37 18.90
N GLN A 107 29.81 3.25 19.65
CA GLN A 107 29.81 2.58 20.97
C GLN A 107 28.93 3.26 22.01
N LYS A 108 28.42 4.47 21.72
CA LYS A 108 27.46 5.16 22.57
C LYS A 108 26.01 4.66 22.35
N MET A 109 25.78 3.91 21.26
CA MET A 109 24.50 3.28 20.95
C MET A 109 24.39 1.93 21.61
N GLU A 110 23.17 1.45 21.77
CA GLU A 110 22.85 0.17 22.34
C GLU A 110 23.20 -1.01 21.41
N ALA A 111 23.56 -2.15 22.00
CA ALA A 111 23.87 -3.36 21.24
C ALA A 111 22.66 -3.89 20.47
N GLU A 112 21.47 -3.71 21.03
CA GLU A 112 20.19 -4.12 20.45
C GLU A 112 19.88 -3.42 19.12
N SER A 113 20.33 -2.19 18.94
CA SER A 113 20.23 -1.46 17.68
C SER A 113 21.38 -1.76 16.70
N GLY A 114 22.23 -2.74 17.01
CA GLY A 114 23.46 -3.03 16.25
C GLY A 114 24.49 -1.90 16.32
N TYR A 115 24.47 -1.10 17.39
CA TYR A 115 25.29 0.11 17.57
C TYR A 115 25.03 1.20 16.52
N LEU A 116 23.93 1.13 15.79
CA LEU A 116 23.53 2.14 14.80
C LEU A 116 22.66 3.23 15.46
N PRO A 117 22.89 4.51 15.14
CA PRO A 117 22.07 5.59 15.63
C PRO A 117 20.66 5.57 15.02
N GLY A 118 19.68 6.05 15.81
CA GLY A 118 18.38 6.45 15.32
C GLY A 118 18.37 7.95 14.98
N GLY A 119 17.48 8.69 15.60
CA GLY A 119 17.34 10.13 15.47
C GLY A 119 16.11 10.57 14.71
N THR A 120 15.96 11.88 14.54
CA THR A 120 14.88 12.47 13.77
C THR A 120 15.26 12.50 12.28
N GLY A 121 14.36 12.06 11.41
CA GLY A 121 14.47 12.17 9.97
C GLY A 121 13.22 12.81 9.37
N TRP A 122 13.41 13.56 8.30
CA TRP A 122 12.32 14.14 7.54
C TRP A 122 12.34 13.62 6.10
N TYR A 123 11.16 13.26 5.61
CA TYR A 123 10.92 12.92 4.22
C TYR A 123 9.96 13.92 3.61
N ARG A 124 10.19 14.29 2.36
CA ARG A 124 9.29 15.18 1.60
C ARG A 124 9.15 14.66 0.18
N LYS A 125 7.97 14.85 -0.41
CA LYS A 125 7.72 14.54 -1.82
C LYS A 125 6.71 15.50 -2.39
N ASN A 126 7.02 16.05 -3.57
CA ASN A 126 6.07 16.77 -4.41
C ASN A 126 5.34 15.77 -5.31
N PHE A 127 4.05 15.97 -5.51
CA PHE A 127 3.24 15.11 -6.37
C PHE A 127 2.00 15.87 -6.88
N THR A 128 1.47 15.44 -8.03
CA THR A 128 0.23 16.00 -8.58
C THR A 128 -0.86 14.94 -8.60
N VAL A 129 -2.05 15.33 -8.16
CA VAL A 129 -3.28 14.52 -8.25
C VAL A 129 -4.10 15.04 -9.42
N ASP A 130 -4.33 14.18 -10.42
CA ASP A 130 -5.05 14.56 -11.63
C ASP A 130 -6.49 15.00 -11.33
N GLU A 131 -7.00 15.99 -12.09
CA GLU A 131 -8.37 16.51 -11.98
C GLU A 131 -9.43 15.42 -12.15
N SER A 132 -9.17 14.38 -12.94
CA SER A 132 -10.10 13.27 -13.16
C SER A 132 -10.35 12.41 -11.91
N LEU A 133 -9.52 12.56 -10.87
CA LEU A 133 -9.70 11.91 -9.57
C LEU A 133 -10.63 12.69 -8.62
N LYS A 134 -11.09 13.86 -9.03
CA LYS A 134 -12.05 14.65 -8.25
C LYS A 134 -13.34 13.87 -7.99
N GLY A 135 -13.77 13.83 -6.74
CA GLY A 135 -14.91 13.02 -6.31
C GLY A 135 -14.59 11.57 -5.94
N LYS A 136 -13.33 11.14 -6.10
CA LYS A 136 -12.83 9.88 -5.56
C LYS A 136 -12.35 10.07 -4.12
N ARG A 137 -12.17 8.98 -3.39
CA ARG A 137 -11.46 8.95 -2.10
C ARG A 137 -10.00 8.64 -2.35
N ILE A 138 -9.13 9.36 -1.67
CA ILE A 138 -7.68 9.22 -1.85
C ILE A 138 -7.03 9.01 -0.49
N SER A 139 -6.22 7.95 -0.38
CA SER A 139 -5.42 7.70 0.81
C SER A 139 -3.96 7.44 0.46
N ILE A 140 -3.09 7.64 1.45
CA ILE A 140 -1.71 7.17 1.43
C ILE A 140 -1.57 6.06 2.45
N ASP A 141 -1.10 4.91 1.97
CA ASP A 141 -0.90 3.71 2.75
C ASP A 141 0.58 3.50 3.01
N PHE A 142 0.95 3.42 4.28
CA PHE A 142 2.32 3.14 4.71
C PHE A 142 2.41 1.70 5.21
N GLY A 143 3.25 0.89 4.60
CA GLY A 143 3.51 -0.49 5.05
C GLY A 143 4.24 -0.56 6.38
N GLY A 144 5.05 0.44 6.70
CA GLY A 144 5.73 0.59 7.98
C GLY A 144 6.71 1.76 8.01
N VAL A 145 6.70 2.48 9.12
CA VAL A 145 7.61 3.60 9.37
C VAL A 145 8.14 3.50 10.80
N TYR A 146 9.43 3.36 10.98
CA TYR A 146 10.02 3.24 12.31
C TYR A 146 10.72 4.54 12.73
N MET A 147 10.19 5.27 13.74
CA MET A 147 8.92 5.19 14.45
C MET A 147 8.37 6.60 14.71
N ASN A 148 7.23 6.72 15.46
CA ASN A 148 6.57 7.99 15.76
C ASN A 148 6.38 8.89 14.52
N ALA A 149 5.90 8.27 13.43
CA ALA A 149 5.70 8.94 12.17
C ALA A 149 4.60 9.99 12.24
N THR A 150 4.92 11.25 11.99
CA THR A 150 3.93 12.34 11.87
C THR A 150 3.79 12.74 10.41
N ILE A 151 2.57 12.67 9.88
CA ILE A 151 2.26 12.87 8.47
C ILE A 151 1.60 14.22 8.26
N TYR A 152 2.06 14.93 7.23
CA TYR A 152 1.51 16.23 6.80
C TYR A 152 1.23 16.20 5.30
N VAL A 153 0.13 16.80 4.87
CA VAL A 153 -0.15 17.09 3.46
C VAL A 153 -0.46 18.57 3.31
N ASN A 154 0.22 19.23 2.40
CA ASN A 154 0.12 20.67 2.16
C ASN A 154 0.24 21.53 3.43
N GLY A 155 1.10 21.12 4.36
CA GLY A 155 1.34 21.78 5.65
C GLY A 155 0.36 21.40 6.76
N LYS A 156 -0.73 20.74 6.45
CA LYS A 156 -1.72 20.29 7.44
C LYS A 156 -1.31 18.95 8.05
N LYS A 157 -1.21 18.89 9.36
CA LYS A 157 -0.98 17.64 10.09
C LYS A 157 -2.21 16.74 9.98
N LEU A 158 -2.00 15.50 9.50
CA LEU A 158 -3.04 14.47 9.44
C LEU A 158 -3.10 13.67 10.74
N GLY A 159 -1.94 13.29 11.27
CA GLY A 159 -1.86 12.51 12.49
C GLY A 159 -0.44 12.05 12.79
N THR A 160 -0.32 11.28 13.87
CA THR A 160 0.93 10.61 14.26
C THR A 160 0.66 9.13 14.48
N HIS A 161 1.45 8.26 13.86
CA HIS A 161 1.46 6.82 14.07
C HIS A 161 2.69 6.44 14.89
N PRO A 162 2.52 6.00 16.16
CA PRO A 162 3.66 5.78 17.05
C PRO A 162 4.37 4.42 16.80
N ASN A 163 3.62 3.40 16.38
CA ASN A 163 4.16 2.04 16.25
C ASN A 163 5.01 1.90 14.97
N GLY A 164 6.21 1.32 15.09
CA GLY A 164 7.13 1.16 13.97
C GLY A 164 6.83 -0.02 13.03
N TYR A 165 6.00 -0.98 13.44
CA TYR A 165 5.85 -2.25 12.72
C TYR A 165 4.50 -2.43 12.03
N THR A 166 3.45 -1.78 12.54
CA THR A 166 2.11 -1.91 11.98
C THR A 166 1.89 -0.98 10.80
N PRO A 167 1.26 -1.45 9.72
CA PRO A 167 0.84 -0.60 8.62
C PRO A 167 -0.24 0.40 9.08
N PHE A 168 -0.30 1.54 8.42
CA PHE A 168 -1.30 2.56 8.68
C PHE A 168 -1.66 3.32 7.40
N SER A 169 -2.77 4.03 7.44
CA SER A 169 -3.30 4.79 6.31
C SER A 169 -3.83 6.14 6.77
N PHE A 170 -3.69 7.15 5.91
CA PHE A 170 -4.36 8.44 6.09
C PHE A 170 -5.15 8.80 4.84
N ASP A 171 -6.43 9.13 5.04
CA ASP A 171 -7.23 9.78 4.02
C ASP A 171 -6.69 11.21 3.79
N ILE A 172 -6.43 11.52 2.53
CA ILE A 172 -5.90 12.83 2.13
C ILE A 172 -6.84 13.59 1.20
N THR A 173 -8.03 13.04 0.92
CA THR A 173 -9.00 13.57 -0.05
C THR A 173 -9.25 15.06 0.13
N ASP A 174 -9.51 15.50 1.36
CA ASP A 174 -9.82 16.90 1.66
C ASP A 174 -8.58 17.79 1.80
N ASN A 175 -7.38 17.22 1.65
CA ASN A 175 -6.12 17.93 1.85
C ASN A 175 -5.33 18.11 0.56
N VAL A 176 -5.71 17.41 -0.52
CA VAL A 176 -5.07 17.54 -1.83
C VAL A 176 -5.72 18.62 -2.69
N LYS A 177 -4.92 19.20 -3.57
CA LYS A 177 -5.33 20.13 -4.62
C LYS A 177 -5.28 19.36 -5.92
N PHE A 178 -6.44 19.12 -6.52
CA PHE A 178 -6.54 18.45 -7.82
C PHE A 178 -5.98 19.34 -8.94
N GLY A 179 -5.27 18.74 -9.90
CA GLY A 179 -4.64 19.43 -11.03
C GLY A 179 -3.50 20.37 -10.64
N LYS A 180 -3.02 20.33 -9.39
CA LYS A 180 -1.96 21.20 -8.88
C LYS A 180 -0.96 20.39 -8.07
N GLU A 181 0.21 20.98 -7.89
CA GLU A 181 1.24 20.42 -7.02
C GLU A 181 0.76 20.33 -5.56
N ASN A 182 1.07 19.23 -4.94
CA ASN A 182 0.89 18.93 -3.52
C ASN A 182 2.22 18.52 -2.91
N VAL A 183 2.33 18.70 -1.61
CA VAL A 183 3.50 18.25 -0.83
C VAL A 183 3.03 17.34 0.28
N ILE A 184 3.62 16.16 0.36
CA ILE A 184 3.57 15.32 1.57
C ILE A 184 4.89 15.46 2.33
N ALA A 185 4.81 15.59 3.64
CA ALA A 185 5.97 15.56 4.52
C ALA A 185 5.73 14.55 5.65
N VAL A 186 6.78 13.79 5.98
CA VAL A 186 6.77 12.77 7.05
C VAL A 186 7.92 13.06 7.99
N LYS A 187 7.61 13.37 9.24
CA LYS A 187 8.59 13.40 10.33
C LYS A 187 8.65 12.02 10.97
N VAL A 188 9.82 11.43 11.02
CA VAL A 188 10.12 10.18 11.73
C VAL A 188 10.94 10.53 12.96
N ASP A 189 10.52 10.10 14.14
CA ASP A 189 11.23 10.38 15.39
C ASP A 189 11.62 9.05 16.07
N HIS A 190 12.75 8.50 15.62
CA HIS A 190 13.30 7.27 16.20
C HIS A 190 14.23 7.61 17.37
N GLN A 191 13.67 7.61 18.57
CA GLN A 191 14.43 7.78 19.79
C GLN A 191 14.99 6.44 20.27
N THR A 192 16.26 6.43 20.69
CA THR A 192 16.95 5.26 21.27
C THR A 192 17.17 5.49 22.76
N PRO A 193 17.12 4.41 23.60
CA PRO A 193 16.84 3.01 23.28
C PRO A 193 15.36 2.77 23.00
N SER A 194 15.04 1.95 21.98
CA SER A 194 13.66 1.78 21.52
C SER A 194 13.22 0.34 21.30
N SER A 195 14.14 -0.56 21.10
CA SER A 195 13.87 -1.96 20.70
C SER A 195 14.82 -2.92 21.39
N ARG A 196 14.45 -4.18 21.42
CA ARG A 196 15.32 -5.30 21.86
C ARG A 196 16.10 -5.92 20.73
N PHE A 197 15.93 -5.44 19.53
CA PHE A 197 16.60 -5.93 18.32
C PHE A 197 16.64 -4.80 17.29
N TYR A 198 17.54 -4.91 16.31
CA TYR A 198 17.64 -3.94 15.23
C TYR A 198 16.30 -3.71 14.55
N SER A 199 15.83 -2.47 14.53
CA SER A 199 14.53 -2.09 14.01
C SER A 199 14.60 -1.31 12.70
N GLY A 200 15.77 -0.76 12.37
CA GLY A 200 15.90 0.25 11.33
C GLY A 200 15.35 1.61 11.74
N SER A 201 15.39 2.56 10.81
CA SER A 201 14.84 3.90 10.99
C SER A 201 14.30 4.44 9.66
N GLY A 202 13.12 5.04 9.68
CA GLY A 202 12.60 5.68 8.48
C GLY A 202 11.41 4.95 7.87
N ILE A 203 11.12 5.26 6.61
CA ILE A 203 10.05 4.62 5.83
C ILE A 203 10.64 3.35 5.20
N TYR A 204 10.67 2.26 5.98
CA TYR A 204 11.39 1.03 5.63
C TYR A 204 10.54 0.00 4.88
N ARG A 205 9.29 0.35 4.56
CA ARG A 205 8.38 -0.44 3.71
C ARG A 205 7.75 0.44 2.65
N ASP A 206 7.11 -0.21 1.69
CA ASP A 206 6.43 0.46 0.59
C ASP A 206 5.38 1.46 1.06
N VAL A 207 5.23 2.50 0.26
CA VAL A 207 4.16 3.49 0.38
C VAL A 207 3.34 3.46 -0.90
N ASP A 208 2.02 3.42 -0.72
CA ASP A 208 1.07 3.34 -1.82
C ASP A 208 0.13 4.56 -1.85
N PHE A 209 -0.12 5.06 -3.05
CA PHE A 209 -1.19 6.00 -3.34
C PHE A 209 -2.43 5.21 -3.73
N VAL A 210 -3.50 5.32 -2.95
CA VAL A 210 -4.71 4.52 -3.11
C VAL A 210 -5.88 5.40 -3.50
N VAL A 211 -6.59 4.99 -4.55
CA VAL A 211 -7.82 5.67 -5.04
C VAL A 211 -8.98 4.70 -4.98
N THR A 212 -10.10 5.14 -4.42
CA THR A 212 -11.35 4.37 -4.41
C THR A 212 -12.53 5.25 -4.82
N ASP A 213 -13.62 4.62 -5.23
CA ASP A 213 -14.90 5.30 -5.29
C ASP A 213 -15.43 5.60 -3.88
N THR A 214 -16.43 6.44 -3.78
CA THR A 214 -17.11 6.73 -2.51
C THR A 214 -17.90 5.52 -1.98
N VAL A 215 -18.22 4.55 -2.84
CA VAL A 215 -18.74 3.24 -2.46
C VAL A 215 -17.72 2.19 -2.85
N HIS A 216 -17.13 1.54 -1.88
CA HIS A 216 -16.01 0.63 -2.12
C HIS A 216 -15.90 -0.47 -1.06
N VAL A 217 -15.14 -1.51 -1.36
CA VAL A 217 -14.74 -2.50 -0.35
C VAL A 217 -13.74 -1.86 0.60
N ASP A 218 -13.98 -2.00 1.88
CA ASP A 218 -13.14 -1.44 2.94
C ASP A 218 -11.68 -1.95 2.84
N LYS A 219 -10.75 -1.18 3.37
CA LYS A 219 -9.37 -1.61 3.50
C LYS A 219 -9.29 -2.85 4.40
N ASN A 220 -8.69 -3.93 3.90
CA ASN A 220 -8.68 -5.22 4.58
C ASN A 220 -10.07 -5.78 4.91
N GLY A 221 -11.11 -5.29 4.24
CA GLY A 221 -12.51 -5.64 4.50
C GLY A 221 -12.94 -6.99 3.97
N THR A 222 -12.04 -7.81 3.43
CA THR A 222 -12.37 -9.15 2.92
C THR A 222 -11.82 -10.22 3.84
N LYS A 223 -12.71 -11.03 4.41
CA LYS A 223 -12.37 -12.21 5.20
C LYS A 223 -12.73 -13.47 4.41
N ILE A 224 -11.78 -14.38 4.29
CA ILE A 224 -11.95 -15.66 3.60
C ILE A 224 -11.75 -16.79 4.61
N GLU A 225 -12.65 -17.76 4.61
CA GLU A 225 -12.61 -18.94 5.46
C GLU A 225 -12.81 -20.19 4.61
N THR A 226 -12.06 -21.25 4.92
CA THR A 226 -12.19 -22.58 4.34
C THR A 226 -12.43 -23.57 5.48
N PRO A 227 -13.66 -23.63 6.02
CA PRO A 227 -13.94 -24.28 7.31
C PRO A 227 -13.70 -25.80 7.32
N ASP A 228 -13.80 -26.43 6.17
CA ASP A 228 -13.70 -27.88 5.98
C ASP A 228 -12.45 -28.34 5.21
N LEU A 229 -11.53 -27.44 4.92
CA LEU A 229 -10.30 -27.75 4.11
C LEU A 229 -9.52 -28.95 4.66
N LYS A 230 -9.45 -29.10 5.98
CA LYS A 230 -8.74 -30.22 6.65
C LYS A 230 -9.36 -31.59 6.35
N ASP A 231 -10.65 -31.61 6.01
CA ASP A 231 -11.41 -32.84 5.74
C ASP A 231 -11.39 -33.20 4.24
N HIS A 232 -10.82 -32.33 3.40
CA HIS A 232 -10.70 -32.45 1.96
C HIS A 232 -9.24 -32.37 1.50
N ALA A 233 -8.47 -33.41 1.88
CA ALA A 233 -7.03 -33.48 1.58
C ALA A 233 -6.72 -33.57 0.07
N ASP A 234 -7.67 -33.95 -0.75
CA ASP A 234 -7.60 -33.99 -2.21
C ASP A 234 -7.86 -32.61 -2.86
N GLY A 235 -8.32 -31.64 -2.07
CA GLY A 235 -8.66 -30.29 -2.54
C GLY A 235 -10.04 -30.16 -3.18
N ASN A 236 -10.79 -31.24 -3.29
CA ASN A 236 -12.11 -31.26 -3.91
C ASN A 236 -13.23 -30.91 -2.93
N ASN A 237 -14.25 -30.22 -3.43
CA ASN A 237 -15.46 -29.84 -2.70
C ASN A 237 -15.20 -29.02 -1.44
N VAL A 238 -14.13 -28.22 -1.44
CA VAL A 238 -13.79 -27.35 -0.32
C VAL A 238 -14.77 -26.17 -0.25
N ALA A 239 -15.40 -25.99 0.89
CA ALA A 239 -16.24 -24.83 1.13
C ALA A 239 -15.40 -23.57 1.33
N VAL A 240 -15.74 -22.50 0.60
CA VAL A 240 -15.14 -21.17 0.72
C VAL A 240 -16.21 -20.19 1.15
N LYS A 241 -16.04 -19.56 2.30
CA LYS A 241 -16.90 -18.48 2.80
C LYS A 241 -16.16 -17.16 2.68
N VAL A 242 -16.78 -16.20 2.01
CA VAL A 242 -16.18 -14.85 1.83
C VAL A 242 -17.12 -13.83 2.42
N LYS A 243 -16.63 -13.10 3.41
CA LYS A 243 -17.30 -11.94 3.99
C LYS A 243 -16.58 -10.68 3.56
N THR A 244 -17.31 -9.72 2.98
CA THR A 244 -16.75 -8.48 2.48
C THR A 244 -17.46 -7.28 3.11
N THR A 245 -16.69 -6.39 3.73
CA THR A 245 -17.19 -5.13 4.26
C THR A 245 -17.19 -4.08 3.13
N VAL A 246 -18.37 -3.54 2.83
CA VAL A 246 -18.55 -2.44 1.88
C VAL A 246 -18.82 -1.16 2.64
N VAL A 247 -18.08 -0.10 2.30
CA VAL A 247 -18.23 1.25 2.87
C VAL A 247 -18.93 2.14 1.86
N ASN A 248 -19.87 2.95 2.33
CA ASN A 248 -20.55 3.97 1.55
C ASN A 248 -20.29 5.37 2.14
N GLU A 249 -19.37 6.09 1.54
CA GLU A 249 -19.04 7.49 1.87
C GLU A 249 -19.70 8.47 0.90
N SER A 250 -20.66 8.01 0.09
CA SER A 250 -21.43 8.86 -0.80
C SER A 250 -22.57 9.61 -0.09
N GLU A 251 -23.18 10.55 -0.79
CA GLU A 251 -24.29 11.35 -0.25
C GLU A 251 -25.63 10.62 -0.24
N ASN A 252 -25.73 9.39 -0.81
CA ASN A 252 -26.95 8.63 -0.95
C ASN A 252 -26.76 7.18 -0.48
N ASN A 253 -27.86 6.49 -0.17
CA ASN A 253 -27.82 5.04 0.02
C ASN A 253 -27.40 4.37 -1.30
N ALA A 254 -26.58 3.31 -1.19
CA ALA A 254 -26.08 2.56 -2.32
C ALA A 254 -26.61 1.12 -2.30
N SER A 255 -27.10 0.67 -3.45
CA SER A 255 -27.43 -0.73 -3.67
C SER A 255 -26.21 -1.42 -4.30
N VAL A 256 -25.69 -2.44 -3.65
CA VAL A 256 -24.42 -3.07 -4.03
C VAL A 256 -24.56 -4.57 -4.17
N LYS A 257 -23.75 -5.14 -5.05
CA LYS A 257 -23.49 -6.56 -5.18
C LYS A 257 -21.98 -6.75 -5.31
N VAL A 258 -21.40 -7.66 -4.54
CA VAL A 258 -19.96 -7.94 -4.59
C VAL A 258 -19.74 -9.22 -5.39
N LYS A 259 -18.92 -9.12 -6.41
CA LYS A 259 -18.47 -10.23 -7.23
C LYS A 259 -17.11 -10.70 -6.76
N HIS A 260 -17.00 -12.00 -6.48
CA HIS A 260 -15.76 -12.66 -6.11
C HIS A 260 -15.32 -13.59 -7.22
N THR A 261 -14.04 -13.64 -7.49
CA THR A 261 -13.44 -14.56 -8.45
C THR A 261 -12.24 -15.24 -7.83
N ILE A 262 -12.21 -16.57 -7.90
CA ILE A 262 -11.12 -17.40 -7.38
C ILE A 262 -10.21 -17.80 -8.54
N TYR A 263 -8.91 -17.58 -8.35
CA TYR A 263 -7.87 -17.96 -9.31
C TYR A 263 -6.90 -18.95 -8.70
N PRO A 264 -6.25 -19.83 -9.51
CA PRO A 264 -5.07 -20.53 -9.09
C PRO A 264 -3.98 -19.55 -8.67
N LYS A 265 -3.08 -19.97 -7.79
CA LYS A 265 -1.90 -19.17 -7.46
C LYS A 265 -1.11 -18.85 -8.74
N ASN A 266 -0.85 -17.57 -9.00
CA ASN A 266 -0.24 -17.05 -10.22
C ASN A 266 -1.09 -17.23 -11.49
N GLY A 267 -2.38 -17.49 -11.36
CA GLY A 267 -3.33 -17.57 -12.48
C GLY A 267 -3.83 -16.21 -12.94
N THR A 268 -4.38 -16.18 -14.15
CA THR A 268 -5.05 -15.01 -14.75
C THR A 268 -6.57 -15.10 -14.61
N ALA A 269 -7.28 -14.05 -15.03
CA ALA A 269 -8.75 -14.01 -15.03
C ALA A 269 -9.37 -15.15 -15.86
N GLU A 270 -8.68 -15.55 -16.96
CA GLU A 270 -9.13 -16.64 -17.84
C GLU A 270 -8.98 -18.02 -17.19
N GLN A 271 -8.18 -18.12 -16.13
CA GLN A 271 -7.93 -19.34 -15.38
C GLN A 271 -8.76 -19.39 -14.08
N ALA A 272 -9.82 -18.59 -13.99
CA ALA A 272 -10.67 -18.56 -12.80
C ALA A 272 -11.28 -19.94 -12.52
N VAL A 273 -11.09 -20.44 -11.29
CA VAL A 273 -11.71 -21.70 -10.81
C VAL A 273 -13.18 -21.51 -10.52
N GLY A 274 -13.58 -20.27 -10.22
CA GLY A 274 -14.97 -19.95 -9.96
C GLY A 274 -15.22 -18.45 -9.79
N THR A 275 -16.44 -18.06 -10.06
CA THR A 275 -16.96 -16.71 -9.84
C THR A 275 -18.32 -16.80 -9.17
N PHE A 276 -18.52 -16.04 -8.13
CA PHE A 276 -19.77 -15.98 -7.39
C PHE A 276 -20.05 -14.57 -6.88
N GLU A 277 -21.29 -14.29 -6.56
CA GLU A 277 -21.74 -12.94 -6.18
C GLU A 277 -22.53 -13.00 -4.88
N THR A 278 -22.49 -11.91 -4.11
CA THR A 278 -23.39 -11.75 -2.97
C THR A 278 -24.81 -11.45 -3.46
N GLU A 279 -25.78 -11.64 -2.58
CA GLU A 279 -27.11 -11.02 -2.78
C GLU A 279 -26.97 -9.50 -2.80
N VAL A 280 -27.97 -8.84 -3.39
CA VAL A 280 -28.01 -7.37 -3.42
C VAL A 280 -28.24 -6.84 -2.01
N ALA A 281 -27.39 -5.92 -1.58
CA ALA A 281 -27.47 -5.29 -0.27
C ALA A 281 -27.54 -3.76 -0.39
N THR A 282 -28.35 -3.13 0.45
CA THR A 282 -28.34 -1.68 0.61
C THR A 282 -27.33 -1.30 1.70
N VAL A 283 -26.43 -0.39 1.38
CA VAL A 283 -25.48 0.24 2.32
C VAL A 283 -25.89 1.69 2.48
N ASP A 284 -26.31 2.05 3.68
CA ASP A 284 -26.78 3.42 3.94
C ASP A 284 -25.65 4.43 3.84
N LYS A 285 -26.00 5.68 3.48
CA LYS A 285 -25.09 6.81 3.46
C LYS A 285 -24.26 6.90 4.75
N GLY A 286 -22.96 7.03 4.61
CA GLY A 286 -22.01 7.17 5.71
C GLY A 286 -21.88 5.94 6.61
N LYS A 287 -22.29 4.75 6.10
CA LYS A 287 -22.23 3.49 6.83
C LYS A 287 -21.39 2.46 6.09
N SER A 288 -21.06 1.39 6.80
CA SER A 288 -20.51 0.16 6.24
C SER A 288 -21.46 -1.01 6.48
N LYS A 289 -21.34 -2.02 5.64
CA LYS A 289 -22.12 -3.25 5.73
C LYS A 289 -21.29 -4.46 5.32
N ASP A 290 -21.37 -5.52 6.11
CA ASP A 290 -20.84 -6.82 5.74
C ASP A 290 -21.82 -7.53 4.79
N VAL A 291 -21.31 -8.03 3.69
CA VAL A 291 -22.01 -8.93 2.77
C VAL A 291 -21.25 -10.24 2.67
N GLN A 292 -21.94 -11.34 2.51
CA GLN A 292 -21.36 -12.68 2.49
C GLN A 292 -21.78 -13.43 1.24
N ALA A 293 -20.86 -14.24 0.72
CA ALA A 293 -21.13 -15.22 -0.31
C ALA A 293 -20.37 -16.51 0.02
N ASP A 294 -21.02 -17.64 -0.28
CA ASP A 294 -20.47 -18.96 -0.08
C ASP A 294 -20.25 -19.62 -1.46
N PHE A 295 -19.17 -20.37 -1.58
CA PHE A 295 -18.79 -21.06 -2.81
C PHE A 295 -18.15 -22.41 -2.47
N THR A 296 -18.31 -23.41 -3.34
CA THR A 296 -17.59 -24.67 -3.21
C THR A 296 -16.60 -24.80 -4.38
N VAL A 297 -15.34 -24.97 -4.05
CA VAL A 297 -14.30 -25.26 -5.06
C VAL A 297 -14.41 -26.72 -5.46
N HIS A 298 -14.53 -26.96 -6.75
CA HIS A 298 -14.49 -28.29 -7.37
C HIS A 298 -13.23 -28.39 -8.22
N ASP A 299 -12.58 -29.57 -8.24
CA ASP A 299 -11.45 -29.86 -9.13
C ASP A 299 -11.95 -30.27 -10.53
#